data_462ba0733d9ab99ba2a1c841b53e8b1c
#
_entry.id   462ba0733d9ab99ba2a1c841b53e8b1c
#
_cell.length_a   1.000
_cell.length_b   1.000
_cell.length_c   1.000
_cell.angle_alpha   90.00
_cell.angle_beta   90.00
_cell.angle_gamma   90.00
#
_symmetry.space_group_name_H-M   'P 1'
#
loop_
_entity.id
_entity.type
_entity.pdbx_description
1 polymer ?
#
loop_
_entity_poly.entity_id
_entity_poly.type
_entity_poly.pdbx_seq_one_letter_code
_entity_poly.pdbx_strand_id
1 'polypeptide(L)'
;MKKKIVIIISFFIFFSFNSHALIEVDITRGNLNPLPVAVSPLFIDSTSESKISKELGNLNIGLEISTIIENNLKKTGLFNPLNQDAFIQKPDIAHLKPRFEDWQLIKAQALITGKVEMLENNLRVEFRLWDILAGREMLALAFTTVPNNYRRVGHIITDKVYQRLTGEQGYFDTRIIYVAEEGPKTQRIKKLAIMDQDGANTKYLTLGNELVLTPRFSPTNQMVTYLSYFRNLPRVYLLDIETGVQEVVGTFPGMTFAPRFSPNGKKIIMSFAKDGNSDIYTMNLESREVEQITDHPSIDTSPSYSPNGKLITFNSDRSGYQQIYVMRSDGSNVKRISFGTGIYGTPVWSPRGDLIAFTKLHKGKFYIGVMRIDGKGERLLTENYYQEAPSWSPNGRVLIFYRETKSGDQGEGFSATLWSIDLTGYNERKVETLTDASDPSWSSLLTK
;
A
#
# COMPACT_ATOMS: atom_id res chain seq x y z
N MET A 1 -10.40 -4.96 -85.04
CA MET A 1 -9.43 -4.74 -83.94
C MET A 1 -9.95 -5.31 -82.64
N LYS A 2 -9.47 -6.48 -82.22
CA LYS A 2 -9.90 -7.13 -80.93
C LYS A 2 -8.89 -6.74 -79.86
N LYS A 3 -9.33 -5.97 -78.86
CA LYS A 3 -8.54 -5.65 -77.65
C LYS A 3 -8.51 -6.86 -76.74
N LYS A 4 -7.31 -7.40 -76.48
CA LYS A 4 -7.08 -8.42 -75.44
C LYS A 4 -6.92 -7.72 -74.10
N ILE A 5 -7.80 -8.04 -73.14
CA ILE A 5 -7.68 -7.62 -71.71
C ILE A 5 -6.81 -8.66 -71.01
N VAL A 6 -5.65 -8.23 -70.49
CA VAL A 6 -4.79 -9.06 -69.64
C VAL A 6 -5.19 -8.77 -68.18
N ILE A 7 -5.76 -9.77 -67.51
CA ILE A 7 -6.07 -9.72 -66.05
C ILE A 7 -4.82 -10.21 -65.29
N ILE A 8 -4.14 -9.30 -64.60
CA ILE A 8 -3.05 -9.62 -63.65
C ILE A 8 -3.70 -9.97 -62.32
N ILE A 9 -3.71 -11.26 -61.93
CA ILE A 9 -4.13 -11.74 -60.63
C ILE A 9 -2.92 -11.59 -59.70
N SER A 10 -2.94 -10.57 -58.84
CA SER A 10 -1.93 -10.36 -57.81
C SER A 10 -2.23 -11.32 -56.63
N PHE A 11 -1.38 -12.32 -56.44
CA PHE A 11 -1.49 -13.30 -55.35
C PHE A 11 -0.88 -12.67 -54.07
N PHE A 12 -1.73 -12.11 -53.19
CA PHE A 12 -1.31 -11.66 -51.87
C PHE A 12 -1.12 -12.88 -50.96
N ILE A 13 0.13 -13.26 -50.71
CA ILE A 13 0.48 -14.23 -49.68
C ILE A 13 0.35 -13.52 -48.34
N PHE A 14 -0.74 -13.78 -47.60
CA PHE A 14 -0.89 -13.39 -46.23
C PHE A 14 0.06 -14.26 -45.36
N PHE A 15 1.20 -13.73 -44.99
CA PHE A 15 1.97 -14.27 -43.88
C PHE A 15 1.21 -13.95 -42.62
N SER A 16 0.51 -14.93 -42.05
CA SER A 16 -0.02 -14.88 -40.69
C SER A 16 1.16 -14.89 -39.72
N PHE A 17 1.62 -13.73 -39.28
CA PHE A 17 2.46 -13.64 -38.10
C PHE A 17 1.58 -14.04 -36.93
N ASN A 18 1.88 -15.20 -36.31
CA ASN A 18 1.32 -15.55 -35.02
C ASN A 18 1.81 -14.49 -34.01
N SER A 19 1.06 -13.43 -33.85
CA SER A 19 1.23 -12.47 -32.77
C SER A 19 0.78 -13.18 -31.50
N HIS A 20 1.70 -13.86 -30.81
CA HIS A 20 1.43 -14.29 -29.45
C HIS A 20 1.29 -13.02 -28.61
N ALA A 21 0.08 -12.76 -28.12
CA ALA A 21 -0.17 -11.69 -27.17
C ALA A 21 0.73 -11.89 -25.96
N LEU A 22 1.40 -10.82 -25.52
CA LEU A 22 2.15 -10.81 -24.25
C LEU A 22 1.20 -11.15 -23.10
N ILE A 23 1.68 -11.91 -22.13
CA ILE A 23 0.92 -12.18 -20.91
C ILE A 23 0.61 -10.85 -20.23
N GLU A 24 -0.69 -10.61 -20.00
CA GLU A 24 -1.21 -9.45 -19.30
C GLU A 24 -2.33 -9.89 -18.36
N VAL A 25 -2.33 -9.38 -17.13
CA VAL A 25 -3.31 -9.76 -16.10
C VAL A 25 -4.40 -8.70 -16.05
N ASP A 26 -5.66 -9.09 -16.30
CA ASP A 26 -6.81 -8.21 -16.10
C ASP A 26 -7.07 -7.98 -14.60
N ILE A 27 -6.88 -6.75 -14.17
CA ILE A 27 -7.05 -6.33 -12.77
C ILE A 27 -8.40 -5.64 -12.51
N THR A 28 -9.24 -5.48 -13.52
CA THR A 28 -10.51 -4.73 -13.41
C THR A 28 -11.60 -5.53 -12.73
N ARG A 29 -11.47 -6.85 -12.73
CA ARG A 29 -12.41 -7.80 -12.10
C ARG A 29 -11.67 -8.60 -11.04
N GLY A 30 -12.37 -8.99 -9.95
CA GLY A 30 -11.84 -9.96 -9.01
C GLY A 30 -11.45 -11.23 -9.79
N ASN A 31 -10.17 -11.59 -9.78
CA ASN A 31 -9.67 -12.65 -10.66
C ASN A 31 -10.00 -14.03 -10.08
N LEU A 32 -10.89 -14.76 -10.74
CA LEU A 32 -11.27 -16.12 -10.38
C LEU A 32 -10.18 -17.15 -10.75
N ASN A 33 -9.27 -16.78 -11.68
CA ASN A 33 -8.18 -17.63 -12.14
C ASN A 33 -6.84 -16.87 -12.06
N PRO A 34 -6.19 -16.83 -10.89
CA PRO A 34 -4.90 -16.18 -10.73
C PRO A 34 -3.85 -16.77 -11.69
N LEU A 35 -2.99 -15.92 -12.26
CA LEU A 35 -1.95 -16.30 -13.21
C LEU A 35 -0.94 -17.27 -12.55
N PRO A 36 -0.75 -18.51 -13.05
CA PRO A 36 0.27 -19.42 -12.55
C PRO A 36 1.67 -18.86 -12.82
N VAL A 37 2.43 -18.59 -11.77
CA VAL A 37 3.79 -18.06 -11.86
C VAL A 37 4.77 -18.97 -11.14
N ALA A 38 5.87 -19.31 -11.79
CA ALA A 38 6.98 -20.01 -11.16
C ALA A 38 8.02 -18.97 -10.71
N VAL A 39 8.47 -19.06 -9.46
CA VAL A 39 9.55 -18.25 -8.93
C VAL A 39 10.67 -19.19 -8.52
N SER A 40 11.69 -19.32 -9.37
CA SER A 40 12.85 -20.14 -9.07
C SER A 40 13.68 -19.52 -7.96
N PRO A 41 14.21 -20.28 -6.99
CA PRO A 41 15.25 -19.76 -6.13
C PRO A 41 16.35 -19.11 -6.96
N LEU A 42 16.85 -17.96 -6.55
CA LEU A 42 17.92 -17.28 -7.28
C LEU A 42 19.23 -18.06 -7.08
N PHE A 43 19.92 -18.30 -8.17
CA PHE A 43 21.21 -19.02 -8.14
C PHE A 43 22.27 -18.21 -7.40
N ILE A 44 23.09 -18.89 -6.60
CA ILE A 44 24.27 -18.35 -5.93
C ILE A 44 25.44 -19.27 -6.21
N ASP A 45 26.55 -18.74 -6.71
CA ASP A 45 27.78 -19.53 -6.82
C ASP A 45 28.45 -19.72 -5.46
N SER A 46 29.26 -20.77 -5.31
CA SER A 46 29.91 -21.16 -4.05
C SER A 46 30.83 -20.07 -3.46
N THR A 47 31.43 -19.25 -4.31
CA THR A 47 32.30 -18.14 -3.86
C THR A 47 31.46 -17.03 -3.23
N SER A 48 30.39 -16.64 -3.88
CA SER A 48 29.43 -15.65 -3.36
C SER A 48 28.73 -16.15 -2.10
N GLU A 49 28.31 -17.43 -2.07
CA GLU A 49 27.69 -18.06 -0.91
C GLU A 49 28.60 -18.01 0.32
N SER A 50 29.89 -18.34 0.16
CA SER A 50 30.86 -18.27 1.25
C SER A 50 31.06 -16.85 1.78
N LYS A 51 31.03 -15.84 0.92
CA LYS A 51 31.12 -14.42 1.33
C LYS A 51 29.85 -13.96 2.06
N ILE A 52 28.68 -14.28 1.51
CA ILE A 52 27.36 -13.96 2.10
C ILE A 52 27.23 -14.57 3.49
N SER A 53 27.62 -15.84 3.63
CA SER A 53 27.54 -16.57 4.92
C SER A 53 28.40 -15.94 6.02
N LYS A 54 29.49 -15.26 5.68
CA LYS A 54 30.31 -14.52 6.65
C LYS A 54 29.62 -13.28 7.19
N GLU A 55 28.77 -12.63 6.39
CA GLU A 55 28.09 -11.39 6.78
C GLU A 55 26.69 -11.62 7.36
N LEU A 56 25.94 -12.57 6.80
CA LEU A 56 24.54 -12.81 7.13
C LEU A 56 24.26 -14.18 7.77
N GLY A 57 25.34 -14.94 8.09
CA GLY A 57 25.20 -16.29 8.61
C GLY A 57 24.74 -17.27 7.51
N ASN A 58 24.24 -18.44 7.94
CA ASN A 58 23.84 -19.54 7.03
C ASN A 58 22.50 -19.29 6.32
N LEU A 59 22.22 -18.04 5.93
CA LEU A 59 20.99 -17.67 5.24
C LEU A 59 21.12 -17.89 3.74
N ASN A 60 20.24 -18.67 3.14
CA ASN A 60 20.16 -18.81 1.68
C ASN A 60 19.43 -17.62 1.07
N ILE A 61 20.18 -16.55 0.75
CA ILE A 61 19.63 -15.29 0.23
C ILE A 61 18.85 -15.50 -1.08
N GLY A 62 19.28 -16.41 -1.94
CA GLY A 62 18.59 -16.70 -3.19
C GLY A 62 17.18 -17.26 -2.96
N LEU A 63 17.04 -18.15 -1.99
CA LEU A 63 15.75 -18.69 -1.57
C LEU A 63 14.91 -17.64 -0.83
N GLU A 64 15.53 -16.85 0.05
CA GLU A 64 14.82 -15.78 0.78
C GLU A 64 14.21 -14.73 -0.16
N ILE A 65 14.98 -14.24 -1.15
CA ILE A 65 14.49 -13.28 -2.12
C ILE A 65 13.33 -13.87 -2.94
N SER A 66 13.47 -15.12 -3.42
CA SER A 66 12.39 -15.77 -4.18
C SER A 66 11.12 -15.96 -3.33
N THR A 67 11.26 -16.33 -2.06
CA THR A 67 10.14 -16.48 -1.12
C THR A 67 9.42 -15.15 -0.88
N ILE A 68 10.16 -14.05 -0.77
CA ILE A 68 9.55 -12.71 -0.65
C ILE A 68 8.74 -12.38 -1.90
N ILE A 69 9.29 -12.65 -3.10
CA ILE A 69 8.61 -12.42 -4.38
C ILE A 69 7.33 -13.26 -4.46
N GLU A 70 7.41 -14.55 -4.15
CA GLU A 70 6.26 -15.46 -4.13
C GLU A 70 5.14 -14.95 -3.20
N ASN A 71 5.50 -14.66 -1.95
CA ASN A 71 4.56 -14.19 -0.95
C ASN A 71 3.89 -12.87 -1.35
N ASN A 72 4.65 -11.93 -1.90
CA ASN A 72 4.12 -10.67 -2.38
C ASN A 72 3.15 -10.88 -3.55
N LEU A 73 3.51 -11.65 -4.55
CA LEU A 73 2.65 -11.96 -5.70
C LEU A 73 1.38 -12.68 -5.24
N LYS A 74 1.49 -13.70 -4.39
CA LYS A 74 0.37 -14.44 -3.82
C LYS A 74 -0.61 -13.53 -3.08
N LYS A 75 -0.08 -12.59 -2.28
CA LYS A 75 -0.86 -11.64 -1.50
C LYS A 75 -1.74 -10.72 -2.37
N THR A 76 -1.45 -10.55 -3.66
CA THR A 76 -2.28 -9.75 -4.55
C THR A 76 -3.60 -10.42 -4.93
N GLY A 77 -3.67 -11.76 -4.86
CA GLY A 77 -4.77 -12.56 -5.40
C GLY A 77 -4.82 -12.62 -6.94
N LEU A 78 -3.91 -11.94 -7.64
CA LEU A 78 -3.80 -11.93 -9.10
C LEU A 78 -2.90 -13.04 -9.63
N PHE A 79 -2.02 -13.55 -8.78
CA PHE A 79 -1.01 -14.56 -9.13
C PHE A 79 -1.15 -15.79 -8.24
N ASN A 80 -0.83 -16.94 -8.83
CA ASN A 80 -0.77 -18.22 -8.15
C ASN A 80 0.66 -18.77 -8.26
N PRO A 81 1.56 -18.49 -7.29
CA PRO A 81 2.90 -19.08 -7.27
C PRO A 81 2.82 -20.60 -7.20
N LEU A 82 3.58 -21.26 -8.07
CA LEU A 82 3.66 -22.73 -8.14
C LEU A 82 4.63 -23.25 -7.06
N ASN A 83 4.32 -24.45 -6.54
CA ASN A 83 5.19 -25.10 -5.56
C ASN A 83 6.55 -25.42 -6.19
N GLN A 84 7.65 -25.00 -5.53
CA GLN A 84 9.02 -25.20 -5.96
C GLN A 84 9.40 -26.69 -6.07
N ASP A 85 8.76 -27.58 -5.29
CA ASP A 85 8.97 -29.04 -5.38
C ASP A 85 8.59 -29.63 -6.76
N ALA A 86 7.74 -28.91 -7.51
CA ALA A 86 7.35 -29.32 -8.86
C ALA A 86 8.36 -28.89 -9.94
N PHE A 87 9.40 -28.13 -9.59
CA PHE A 87 10.33 -27.57 -10.57
C PHE A 87 11.31 -28.65 -11.09
N ILE A 88 11.26 -28.91 -12.39
CA ILE A 88 12.10 -29.91 -13.06
C ILE A 88 13.52 -29.36 -13.24
N GLN A 89 13.64 -28.10 -13.56
CA GLN A 89 14.90 -27.42 -13.85
C GLN A 89 15.45 -26.73 -12.59
N LYS A 90 16.70 -27.04 -12.25
CA LYS A 90 17.40 -26.47 -11.10
C LYS A 90 17.82 -25.01 -11.34
N PRO A 91 18.00 -24.21 -10.28
CA PRO A 91 18.34 -22.78 -10.39
C PRO A 91 19.66 -22.50 -11.13
N ASP A 92 20.67 -23.36 -11.00
CA ASP A 92 21.99 -23.25 -11.65
C ASP A 92 21.92 -23.29 -13.18
N ILE A 93 20.88 -23.88 -13.73
CA ILE A 93 20.61 -23.94 -15.18
C ILE A 93 19.57 -22.91 -15.57
N ALA A 94 18.49 -22.80 -14.80
CA ALA A 94 17.34 -21.94 -15.12
C ALA A 94 17.71 -20.45 -15.21
N HIS A 95 18.70 -19.97 -14.43
CA HIS A 95 19.11 -18.56 -14.45
C HIS A 95 19.83 -18.15 -15.76
N LEU A 96 20.41 -19.09 -16.50
CA LEU A 96 21.07 -18.83 -17.78
C LEU A 96 20.05 -18.71 -18.90
N LYS A 97 19.35 -19.80 -19.18
CA LYS A 97 18.23 -19.86 -20.15
C LYS A 97 17.30 -21.01 -19.74
N PRO A 98 16.03 -20.74 -19.47
CA PRO A 98 15.08 -21.81 -19.12
C PRO A 98 14.78 -22.69 -20.34
N ARG A 99 14.58 -23.99 -20.08
CA ARG A 99 13.93 -24.89 -21.03
C ARG A 99 12.43 -24.75 -20.87
N PHE A 100 11.79 -24.02 -21.78
CA PHE A 100 10.39 -23.63 -21.63
C PHE A 100 9.44 -24.81 -21.53
N GLU A 101 9.73 -25.93 -22.19
CA GLU A 101 8.95 -27.16 -22.15
C GLU A 101 8.79 -27.71 -20.72
N ASP A 102 9.87 -27.70 -19.91
CA ASP A 102 9.83 -28.14 -18.52
C ASP A 102 8.86 -27.34 -17.68
N TRP A 103 8.79 -26.02 -17.92
CA TRP A 103 7.90 -25.10 -17.22
C TRP A 103 6.46 -25.18 -17.73
N GLN A 104 6.25 -25.49 -19.01
CA GLN A 104 4.93 -25.74 -19.60
C GLN A 104 4.29 -26.99 -19.00
N LEU A 105 5.07 -28.05 -18.76
CA LEU A 105 4.58 -29.29 -18.13
C LEU A 105 3.93 -29.06 -16.76
N ILE A 106 4.47 -28.12 -15.96
CA ILE A 106 3.90 -27.75 -14.67
C ILE A 106 2.89 -26.60 -14.77
N LYS A 107 2.49 -26.22 -16.00
CA LYS A 107 1.49 -25.18 -16.32
C LYS A 107 1.89 -23.78 -15.87
N ALA A 108 3.17 -23.48 -15.74
CA ALA A 108 3.63 -22.12 -15.54
C ALA A 108 3.31 -21.27 -16.78
N GLN A 109 2.80 -20.05 -16.58
CA GLN A 109 2.63 -19.07 -17.64
C GLN A 109 3.75 -18.03 -17.60
N ALA A 110 4.15 -17.60 -16.41
CA ALA A 110 5.31 -16.75 -16.22
C ALA A 110 6.35 -17.45 -15.34
N LEU A 111 7.63 -17.12 -15.55
CA LEU A 111 8.74 -17.64 -14.75
C LEU A 111 9.67 -16.49 -14.35
N ILE A 112 10.06 -16.46 -13.09
CA ILE A 112 11.09 -15.57 -12.57
C ILE A 112 12.32 -16.41 -12.25
N THR A 113 13.46 -16.03 -12.84
CA THR A 113 14.79 -16.62 -12.57
C THR A 113 15.77 -15.53 -12.26
N GLY A 114 16.94 -15.87 -11.72
CA GLY A 114 18.00 -14.89 -11.49
C GLY A 114 19.19 -15.45 -10.76
N LYS A 115 20.12 -14.56 -10.44
CA LYS A 115 21.31 -14.91 -9.64
C LYS A 115 21.65 -13.83 -8.63
N VAL A 116 22.36 -14.23 -7.61
CA VAL A 116 22.92 -13.37 -6.56
C VAL A 116 24.41 -13.52 -6.56
N GLU A 117 25.13 -12.43 -6.60
CA GLU A 117 26.59 -12.35 -6.54
C GLU A 117 27.04 -11.40 -5.43
N MET A 118 28.12 -11.76 -4.74
CA MET A 118 28.78 -10.90 -3.78
C MET A 118 29.96 -10.20 -4.43
N LEU A 119 29.81 -8.93 -4.79
CA LEU A 119 30.83 -8.07 -5.39
C LEU A 119 31.44 -7.17 -4.30
N GLU A 120 32.67 -7.49 -3.88
CA GLU A 120 33.30 -6.83 -2.72
C GLU A 120 32.38 -6.90 -1.49
N ASN A 121 31.84 -5.76 -1.04
CA ASN A 121 30.95 -5.64 0.10
C ASN A 121 29.47 -5.41 -0.30
N ASN A 122 29.15 -5.54 -1.58
CA ASN A 122 27.80 -5.33 -2.10
C ASN A 122 27.21 -6.61 -2.66
N LEU A 123 25.90 -6.75 -2.45
CA LEU A 123 25.07 -7.78 -3.05
C LEU A 123 24.56 -7.29 -4.40
N ARG A 124 24.87 -8.01 -5.48
CA ARG A 124 24.31 -7.81 -6.80
C ARG A 124 23.27 -8.90 -7.07
N VAL A 125 22.04 -8.48 -7.34
CA VAL A 125 20.92 -9.37 -7.63
C VAL A 125 20.44 -9.10 -9.03
N GLU A 126 20.55 -10.10 -9.91
CA GLU A 126 19.99 -10.08 -11.26
C GLU A 126 18.73 -10.93 -11.28
N PHE A 127 17.70 -10.48 -12.00
CA PHE A 127 16.51 -11.28 -12.25
C PHE A 127 16.03 -11.13 -13.69
N ARG A 128 15.30 -12.15 -14.16
CA ARG A 128 14.64 -12.19 -15.46
C ARG A 128 13.23 -12.70 -15.30
N LEU A 129 12.31 -12.06 -16.00
CA LEU A 129 10.93 -12.51 -16.14
C LEU A 129 10.74 -13.06 -17.55
N TRP A 130 10.19 -14.26 -17.63
CA TRP A 130 9.97 -14.98 -18.88
C TRP A 130 8.49 -15.22 -19.12
N ASP A 131 8.06 -15.06 -20.37
CA ASP A 131 6.79 -15.57 -20.89
C ASP A 131 7.02 -17.02 -21.35
N ILE A 132 6.44 -17.97 -20.63
CA ILE A 132 6.65 -19.40 -20.89
C ILE A 132 5.95 -19.85 -22.16
N LEU A 133 4.77 -19.29 -22.46
CA LEU A 133 4.01 -19.65 -23.65
C LEU A 133 4.64 -19.07 -24.92
N ALA A 134 5.11 -17.84 -24.86
CA ALA A 134 5.80 -17.18 -25.98
C ALA A 134 7.29 -17.58 -26.10
N GLY A 135 7.86 -18.25 -25.10
CA GLY A 135 9.26 -18.68 -25.10
C GLY A 135 10.28 -17.54 -25.12
N ARG A 136 9.98 -16.41 -24.49
CA ARG A 136 10.84 -15.20 -24.54
C ARG A 136 10.95 -14.46 -23.21
N GLU A 137 12.04 -13.70 -23.09
CA GLU A 137 12.25 -12.77 -21.99
C GLU A 137 11.31 -11.55 -22.11
N MET A 138 10.70 -11.19 -21.00
CA MET A 138 9.83 -10.02 -20.87
C MET A 138 10.53 -8.84 -20.19
N LEU A 139 11.45 -9.13 -19.25
CA LEU A 139 12.15 -8.13 -18.45
C LEU A 139 13.43 -8.75 -17.87
N ALA A 140 14.54 -7.99 -17.89
CA ALA A 140 15.78 -8.32 -17.22
C ALA A 140 16.34 -7.08 -16.54
N LEU A 141 16.62 -7.14 -15.25
CA LEU A 141 17.20 -6.05 -14.46
C LEU A 141 18.19 -6.59 -13.42
N ALA A 142 19.08 -5.71 -12.96
CA ALA A 142 20.01 -5.98 -11.87
C ALA A 142 19.99 -4.83 -10.85
N PHE A 143 20.17 -5.18 -9.58
CA PHE A 143 20.24 -4.25 -8.46
C PHE A 143 21.52 -4.50 -7.66
N THR A 144 22.13 -3.44 -7.17
CA THR A 144 23.31 -3.54 -6.29
C THR A 144 23.00 -2.81 -4.99
N THR A 145 23.22 -3.48 -3.86
CA THR A 145 22.93 -2.93 -2.52
C THR A 145 23.81 -3.58 -1.47
N VAL A 146 23.75 -3.10 -0.22
CA VAL A 146 24.36 -3.78 0.92
C VAL A 146 23.61 -5.08 1.25
N PRO A 147 24.30 -6.11 1.75
CA PRO A 147 23.69 -7.45 1.98
C PRO A 147 22.42 -7.42 2.83
N ASN A 148 22.36 -6.62 3.87
CA ASN A 148 21.21 -6.50 4.77
C ASN A 148 19.91 -6.00 4.09
N ASN A 149 20.03 -5.41 2.91
CA ASN A 149 18.86 -4.91 2.14
C ASN A 149 18.24 -5.95 1.19
N TYR A 150 18.63 -7.22 1.28
CA TYR A 150 18.12 -8.28 0.38
C TYR A 150 16.59 -8.36 0.33
N ARG A 151 15.91 -8.13 1.47
CA ARG A 151 14.43 -8.12 1.52
C ARG A 151 13.87 -7.02 0.64
N ARG A 152 14.42 -5.81 0.75
CA ARG A 152 14.01 -4.68 -0.07
C ARG A 152 14.19 -4.96 -1.56
N VAL A 153 15.27 -5.66 -1.95
CA VAL A 153 15.45 -6.10 -3.35
C VAL A 153 14.33 -7.02 -3.79
N GLY A 154 13.90 -7.97 -2.95
CA GLY A 154 12.76 -8.83 -3.23
C GLY A 154 11.46 -8.03 -3.49
N HIS A 155 11.21 -6.98 -2.71
CA HIS A 155 10.07 -6.08 -2.90
C HIS A 155 10.18 -5.29 -4.21
N ILE A 156 11.35 -4.71 -4.51
CA ILE A 156 11.60 -3.97 -5.75
C ILE A 156 11.42 -4.88 -6.98
N ILE A 157 11.94 -6.10 -6.94
CA ILE A 157 11.74 -7.09 -8.03
C ILE A 157 10.26 -7.36 -8.21
N THR A 158 9.52 -7.57 -7.11
CA THR A 158 8.07 -7.78 -7.18
C THR A 158 7.34 -6.60 -7.80
N ASP A 159 7.70 -5.36 -7.45
CA ASP A 159 7.14 -4.15 -8.07
C ASP A 159 7.34 -4.12 -9.58
N LYS A 160 8.54 -4.49 -10.05
CA LYS A 160 8.86 -4.52 -11.49
C LYS A 160 8.12 -5.64 -12.23
N VAL A 161 8.02 -6.82 -11.61
CA VAL A 161 7.25 -7.96 -12.15
C VAL A 161 5.77 -7.61 -12.20
N TYR A 162 5.21 -7.07 -11.11
CA TYR A 162 3.82 -6.64 -11.03
C TYR A 162 3.51 -5.61 -12.11
N GLN A 163 4.32 -4.57 -12.22
CA GLN A 163 4.15 -3.53 -13.24
C GLN A 163 4.21 -4.09 -14.66
N ARG A 164 5.12 -5.04 -14.92
CA ARG A 164 5.28 -5.65 -16.26
C ARG A 164 4.08 -6.52 -16.64
N LEU A 165 3.48 -7.21 -15.67
CA LEU A 165 2.37 -8.14 -15.89
C LEU A 165 0.99 -7.48 -15.82
N THR A 166 0.83 -6.38 -15.09
CA THR A 166 -0.48 -5.73 -14.87
C THR A 166 -0.61 -4.35 -15.52
N GLY A 167 0.51 -3.74 -15.93
CA GLY A 167 0.54 -2.35 -16.39
C GLY A 167 0.45 -1.31 -15.26
N GLU A 168 0.14 -1.70 -14.02
CA GLU A 168 0.04 -0.79 -12.88
C GLU A 168 1.34 -0.74 -12.07
N GLN A 169 1.61 0.40 -11.45
CA GLN A 169 2.73 0.53 -10.51
C GLN A 169 2.59 -0.46 -9.35
N GLY A 170 3.71 -1.07 -8.93
CA GLY A 170 3.74 -1.88 -7.73
C GLY A 170 3.62 -1.07 -6.44
N TYR A 171 3.52 -1.76 -5.30
CA TYR A 171 3.36 -1.15 -3.98
C TYR A 171 4.10 -1.93 -2.88
N PHE A 172 5.05 -2.79 -3.27
CA PHE A 172 5.69 -3.72 -2.33
C PHE A 172 6.92 -3.11 -1.63
N ASP A 173 7.69 -2.23 -2.30
CA ASP A 173 8.80 -1.50 -1.65
C ASP A 173 8.27 -0.31 -0.85
N THR A 174 7.47 -0.62 0.19
CA THR A 174 6.78 0.34 1.04
C THR A 174 6.78 -0.10 2.50
N ARG A 175 6.43 0.83 3.39
CA ARG A 175 6.29 0.60 4.83
C ARG A 175 4.88 0.92 5.31
N ILE A 176 4.52 0.32 6.43
CA ILE A 176 3.30 0.62 7.17
C ILE A 176 3.71 1.13 8.54
N ILE A 177 3.25 2.33 8.91
CA ILE A 177 3.29 2.81 10.28
C ILE A 177 1.91 2.60 10.92
N TYR A 178 1.89 2.24 12.19
CA TYR A 178 0.66 1.97 12.92
C TYR A 178 0.84 2.25 14.41
N VAL A 179 -0.25 2.25 15.15
CA VAL A 179 -0.24 2.29 16.60
C VAL A 179 -0.24 0.84 17.11
N ALA A 180 0.89 0.40 17.65
CA ALA A 180 1.01 -0.88 18.36
C ALA A 180 0.40 -0.74 19.76
N GLU A 181 -0.41 -1.69 20.15
CA GLU A 181 -1.18 -1.64 21.40
C GLU A 181 -0.93 -2.87 22.27
N GLU A 182 -0.65 -2.65 23.54
CA GLU A 182 -0.40 -3.70 24.53
C GLU A 182 -1.23 -3.46 25.80
N GLY A 183 -1.48 -4.51 26.56
CA GLY A 183 -2.22 -4.44 27.81
C GLY A 183 -3.75 -4.49 27.69
N PRO A 184 -4.47 -4.49 28.79
CA PRO A 184 -5.92 -4.58 28.81
C PRO A 184 -6.57 -3.31 28.23
N LYS A 185 -7.79 -3.40 27.70
CA LYS A 185 -8.52 -2.30 27.09
C LYS A 185 -8.57 -1.03 27.94
N THR A 186 -8.67 -1.20 29.25
CA THR A 186 -8.76 -0.11 30.24
C THR A 186 -7.45 0.59 30.53
N GLN A 187 -6.30 -0.01 30.17
CA GLN A 187 -4.94 0.52 30.39
C GLN A 187 -4.03 0.19 29.20
N ARG A 188 -4.46 0.57 28.00
CA ARG A 188 -3.68 0.35 26.78
C ARG A 188 -2.41 1.20 26.76
N ILE A 189 -1.28 0.55 26.55
CA ILE A 189 -0.01 1.19 26.19
C ILE A 189 0.03 1.27 24.67
N LYS A 190 0.19 2.48 24.14
CA LYS A 190 0.21 2.74 22.71
C LYS A 190 1.59 3.24 22.29
N LYS A 191 2.17 2.60 21.26
CA LYS A 191 3.48 2.93 20.70
C LYS A 191 3.35 3.12 19.20
N LEU A 192 4.10 4.05 18.62
CA LEU A 192 4.29 4.05 17.17
C LEU A 192 5.19 2.89 16.79
N ALA A 193 4.76 2.10 15.82
CA ALA A 193 5.54 1.03 15.23
C ALA A 193 5.55 1.17 13.70
N ILE A 194 6.65 0.74 13.08
CA ILE A 194 6.83 0.70 11.63
C ILE A 194 7.26 -0.70 11.21
N MET A 195 6.81 -1.15 10.06
CA MET A 195 7.16 -2.44 9.47
C MET A 195 7.19 -2.34 7.94
N ASP A 196 7.81 -3.33 7.28
CA ASP A 196 7.64 -3.53 5.84
C ASP A 196 6.16 -3.88 5.56
N GLN A 197 5.70 -3.66 4.33
CA GLN A 197 4.28 -3.90 3.99
C GLN A 197 3.83 -5.35 4.18
N ASP A 198 4.76 -6.28 4.29
CA ASP A 198 4.50 -7.71 4.51
C ASP A 198 4.49 -8.14 5.98
N GLY A 199 4.74 -7.20 6.92
CA GLY A 199 4.78 -7.41 8.36
C GLY A 199 6.18 -7.63 8.95
N ALA A 200 7.20 -7.71 8.10
CA ALA A 200 8.58 -7.92 8.55
C ALA A 200 9.24 -6.62 9.05
N ASN A 201 10.41 -6.77 9.67
CA ASN A 201 11.26 -5.66 10.13
C ASN A 201 10.56 -4.67 11.06
N THR A 202 9.60 -5.14 11.86
CA THR A 202 8.88 -4.29 12.82
C THR A 202 9.84 -3.64 13.82
N LYS A 203 9.70 -2.31 13.96
CA LYS A 203 10.44 -1.49 14.94
C LYS A 203 9.49 -0.56 15.67
N TYR A 204 9.68 -0.42 16.99
CA TYR A 204 8.98 0.59 17.77
C TYR A 204 9.71 1.93 17.66
N LEU A 205 8.97 3.00 17.40
CA LEU A 205 9.49 4.36 17.21
C LEU A 205 9.31 5.22 18.46
N THR A 206 8.43 4.80 19.39
CA THR A 206 8.19 5.47 20.68
C THR A 206 8.16 4.45 21.82
N LEU A 207 8.38 4.91 23.05
CA LEU A 207 8.52 4.05 24.23
C LEU A 207 7.19 3.65 24.88
N GLY A 208 6.06 4.33 24.53
CA GLY A 208 4.75 4.08 25.14
C GLY A 208 4.50 4.82 26.46
N ASN A 209 5.35 5.80 26.79
CA ASN A 209 5.16 6.65 27.99
C ASN A 209 4.05 7.69 27.81
N GLU A 210 3.64 7.91 26.55
CA GLU A 210 2.63 8.88 26.16
C GLU A 210 1.63 8.24 25.20
N LEU A 211 0.39 8.70 25.24
CA LEU A 211 -0.61 8.31 24.26
C LEU A 211 -0.22 8.85 22.88
N VAL A 212 -0.09 7.95 21.91
CA VAL A 212 0.17 8.30 20.50
C VAL A 212 -0.99 7.83 19.63
N LEU A 213 -1.37 8.64 18.64
CA LEU A 213 -2.54 8.42 17.78
C LEU A 213 -2.27 8.89 16.36
N THR A 214 -3.02 8.34 15.42
CA THR A 214 -3.20 8.80 14.03
C THR A 214 -1.90 9.12 13.30
N PRO A 215 -0.90 8.22 13.26
CA PRO A 215 0.30 8.44 12.46
C PRO A 215 -0.03 8.51 10.97
N ARG A 216 0.61 9.43 10.22
CA ARG A 216 0.42 9.57 8.78
C ARG A 216 1.74 9.87 8.09
N PHE A 217 2.04 9.10 7.05
CA PHE A 217 3.20 9.34 6.20
C PHE A 217 3.07 10.60 5.36
N SER A 218 4.20 11.26 5.15
CA SER A 218 4.37 12.23 4.09
C SER A 218 4.31 11.53 2.72
N PRO A 219 3.65 12.11 1.71
CA PRO A 219 3.64 11.54 0.36
C PRO A 219 4.97 11.72 -0.39
N THR A 220 5.88 12.57 0.09
CA THR A 220 7.09 12.97 -0.64
C THR A 220 8.40 12.48 -0.03
N ASN A 221 8.40 12.08 1.24
CA ASN A 221 9.60 11.66 1.98
C ASN A 221 9.23 10.70 3.13
N GLN A 222 10.22 10.28 3.92
CA GLN A 222 10.02 9.37 5.06
C GLN A 222 9.68 10.10 6.38
N MET A 223 9.02 11.27 6.26
CA MET A 223 8.46 11.98 7.42
C MET A 223 7.10 11.41 7.80
N VAL A 224 6.81 11.43 9.08
CA VAL A 224 5.53 11.03 9.66
C VAL A 224 5.02 12.13 10.56
N THR A 225 3.74 12.47 10.43
CA THR A 225 3.04 13.29 11.44
C THR A 225 2.20 12.39 12.32
N TYR A 226 2.12 12.72 13.61
CA TYR A 226 1.29 12.00 14.57
C TYR A 226 0.86 12.92 15.71
N LEU A 227 -0.18 12.52 16.42
CA LEU A 227 -0.64 13.15 17.64
C LEU A 227 -0.05 12.45 18.86
N SER A 228 0.49 13.19 19.82
CA SER A 228 0.86 12.67 21.13
C SER A 228 0.36 13.56 22.25
N TYR A 229 0.06 12.94 23.39
CA TYR A 229 -0.42 13.63 24.59
C TYR A 229 0.72 13.74 25.62
N PHE A 230 1.54 14.78 25.45
CA PHE A 230 2.57 15.08 26.42
C PHE A 230 1.99 15.86 27.61
N ARG A 231 2.07 15.30 28.82
CA ARG A 231 1.48 15.89 30.05
C ARG A 231 -0.01 16.22 29.88
N ASN A 232 -0.75 15.31 29.25
CA ASN A 232 -2.18 15.44 28.94
C ASN A 232 -2.53 16.60 27.97
N LEU A 233 -1.55 17.19 27.30
CA LEU A 233 -1.77 18.20 26.26
C LEU A 233 -1.54 17.61 24.90
N PRO A 234 -2.53 17.66 23.99
CA PRO A 234 -2.35 17.19 22.62
C PRO A 234 -1.35 18.06 21.86
N ARG A 235 -0.41 17.41 21.18
CA ARG A 235 0.59 18.05 20.33
C ARG A 235 0.76 17.29 19.04
N VAL A 236 0.93 18.02 17.96
CA VAL A 236 1.29 17.46 16.66
C VAL A 236 2.81 17.38 16.55
N TYR A 237 3.31 16.20 16.26
CA TYR A 237 4.72 15.91 16.05
C TYR A 237 5.01 15.60 14.59
N LEU A 238 6.20 15.96 14.15
CA LEU A 238 6.85 15.40 12.98
C LEU A 238 7.98 14.47 13.44
N LEU A 239 8.09 13.33 12.80
CA LEU A 239 9.14 12.33 13.02
C LEU A 239 9.77 12.00 11.67
N ASP A 240 11.06 12.16 11.57
CA ASP A 240 11.87 11.64 10.49
C ASP A 240 12.24 10.18 10.80
N ILE A 241 11.75 9.26 9.98
CA ILE A 241 11.93 7.81 10.19
C ILE A 241 13.40 7.38 10.02
N GLU A 242 14.16 8.08 9.19
CA GLU A 242 15.54 7.71 8.88
C GLU A 242 16.51 8.17 9.95
N THR A 243 16.31 9.37 10.47
CA THR A 243 17.18 9.98 11.48
C THR A 243 16.68 9.77 12.91
N GLY A 244 15.38 9.46 13.09
CA GLY A 244 14.72 9.39 14.39
C GLY A 244 14.48 10.74 15.05
N VAL A 245 14.76 11.86 14.36
CA VAL A 245 14.56 13.21 14.88
C VAL A 245 13.08 13.51 14.97
N GLN A 246 12.65 14.02 16.12
CA GLN A 246 11.28 14.42 16.40
C GLN A 246 11.21 15.90 16.71
N GLU A 247 10.19 16.57 16.18
CA GLU A 247 9.90 17.96 16.53
C GLU A 247 8.41 18.18 16.79
N VAL A 248 8.08 19.07 17.71
CA VAL A 248 6.73 19.57 17.93
C VAL A 248 6.45 20.68 16.92
N VAL A 249 5.48 20.48 16.03
CA VAL A 249 5.14 21.48 15.01
C VAL A 249 4.08 22.45 15.46
N GLY A 250 3.29 22.09 16.46
CA GLY A 250 2.28 23.00 17.04
C GLY A 250 1.74 22.46 18.36
N THR A 251 1.46 23.40 19.26
CA THR A 251 0.66 23.18 20.47
C THR A 251 -0.62 23.97 20.27
N PHE A 252 -1.72 23.24 20.10
CA PHE A 252 -3.03 23.84 19.87
C PHE A 252 -3.82 23.84 21.16
N PRO A 253 -4.51 24.95 21.52
CA PRO A 253 -5.22 25.06 22.81
C PRO A 253 -6.49 24.21 22.90
N GLY A 254 -6.78 23.37 21.93
CA GLY A 254 -7.92 22.45 21.91
C GLY A 254 -7.51 21.06 21.40
N MET A 255 -8.48 20.16 21.22
CA MET A 255 -8.22 18.84 20.67
C MET A 255 -7.94 18.92 19.18
N THR A 256 -6.80 18.42 18.76
CA THR A 256 -6.40 18.30 17.35
C THR A 256 -6.58 16.86 16.91
N PHE A 257 -7.08 16.65 15.69
CA PHE A 257 -7.34 15.32 15.16
C PHE A 257 -6.74 15.15 13.77
N ALA A 258 -6.22 13.93 13.52
CA ALA A 258 -5.86 13.40 12.22
C ALA A 258 -5.02 14.33 11.33
N PRO A 259 -3.84 14.83 11.81
CA PRO A 259 -2.98 15.64 10.97
C PRO A 259 -2.53 14.84 9.74
N ARG A 260 -2.63 15.43 8.53
CA ARG A 260 -2.22 14.82 7.26
C ARG A 260 -1.39 15.81 6.47
N PHE A 261 -0.43 15.32 5.70
CA PHE A 261 0.35 16.16 4.80
C PHE A 261 -0.45 16.60 3.56
N SER A 262 -0.12 17.78 3.05
CA SER A 262 -0.47 18.16 1.68
C SER A 262 0.32 17.32 0.67
N PRO A 263 -0.15 17.17 -0.60
CA PRO A 263 0.53 16.32 -1.59
C PRO A 263 1.98 16.70 -1.90
N ASN A 264 2.35 17.96 -1.70
CA ASN A 264 3.73 18.44 -1.87
C ASN A 264 4.58 18.37 -0.58
N GLY A 265 4.02 17.85 0.53
CA GLY A 265 4.69 17.71 1.81
C GLY A 265 5.00 19.01 2.57
N LYS A 266 4.56 20.19 2.07
CA LYS A 266 4.92 21.49 2.66
C LYS A 266 3.93 22.01 3.70
N LYS A 267 2.72 21.47 3.72
CA LYS A 267 1.68 21.83 4.70
C LYS A 267 1.16 20.57 5.39
N ILE A 268 0.61 20.73 6.58
CA ILE A 268 -0.29 19.75 7.19
C ILE A 268 -1.70 20.34 7.23
N ILE A 269 -2.69 19.46 7.14
CA ILE A 269 -4.11 19.75 7.33
C ILE A 269 -4.61 18.92 8.50
N MET A 270 -5.44 19.51 9.34
CA MET A 270 -5.94 18.89 10.56
C MET A 270 -7.28 19.48 10.94
N SER A 271 -8.04 18.81 11.77
CA SER A 271 -9.16 19.39 12.48
C SER A 271 -8.73 19.82 13.87
N PHE A 272 -9.25 20.97 14.27
CA PHE A 272 -8.94 21.58 15.54
C PHE A 272 -10.24 22.01 16.26
N ALA A 273 -10.44 21.51 17.48
CA ALA A 273 -11.59 21.85 18.29
C ALA A 273 -11.30 23.06 19.17
N LYS A 274 -12.11 24.11 19.02
CA LYS A 274 -12.04 25.35 19.79
C LYS A 274 -13.45 25.78 20.19
N ASP A 275 -13.62 26.18 21.44
CA ASP A 275 -14.88 26.77 21.96
C ASP A 275 -16.13 25.90 21.71
N GLY A 276 -15.95 24.57 21.71
CA GLY A 276 -17.04 23.59 21.49
C GLY A 276 -17.35 23.28 20.03
N ASN A 277 -16.66 23.90 19.07
CA ASN A 277 -16.74 23.61 17.64
C ASN A 277 -15.45 22.98 17.12
N SER A 278 -15.50 22.29 15.98
CA SER A 278 -14.33 21.73 15.30
C SER A 278 -14.32 22.14 13.86
N ASP A 279 -13.27 22.82 13.44
CA ASP A 279 -13.04 23.29 12.08
C ASP A 279 -11.73 22.72 11.49
N ILE A 280 -11.58 22.88 10.19
CA ILE A 280 -10.41 22.43 9.44
C ILE A 280 -9.42 23.57 9.33
N TYR A 281 -8.16 23.26 9.64
CA TYR A 281 -7.04 24.19 9.57
C TYR A 281 -5.91 23.59 8.74
N THR A 282 -5.12 24.46 8.12
CA THR A 282 -3.83 24.11 7.53
C THR A 282 -2.70 24.84 8.24
N MET A 283 -1.53 24.22 8.28
CA MET A 283 -0.30 24.83 8.76
C MET A 283 0.80 24.65 7.74
N ASN A 284 1.51 25.73 7.43
CA ASN A 284 2.74 25.67 6.67
C ASN A 284 3.87 25.14 7.57
N LEU A 285 4.59 24.11 7.13
CA LEU A 285 5.63 23.47 7.96
C LEU A 285 6.91 24.30 8.10
N GLU A 286 7.17 25.21 7.18
CA GLU A 286 8.34 26.10 7.21
C GLU A 286 8.05 27.38 8.01
N SER A 287 7.00 28.14 7.64
CA SER A 287 6.65 29.40 8.31
C SER A 287 5.91 29.21 9.64
N ARG A 288 5.32 28.02 9.88
CA ARG A 288 4.43 27.71 11.03
C ARG A 288 3.12 28.51 11.05
N GLU A 289 2.82 29.21 9.98
CA GLU A 289 1.55 29.92 9.84
C GLU A 289 0.39 28.97 9.77
N VAL A 290 -0.67 29.25 10.55
CA VAL A 290 -1.90 28.47 10.63
C VAL A 290 -3.03 29.26 9.97
N GLU A 291 -3.75 28.62 9.08
CA GLU A 291 -4.89 29.20 8.34
C GLU A 291 -6.13 28.34 8.60
N GLN A 292 -7.23 28.99 8.99
CA GLN A 292 -8.54 28.36 9.14
C GLN A 292 -9.17 28.20 7.75
N ILE A 293 -9.58 26.98 7.40
CA ILE A 293 -10.15 26.64 6.09
C ILE A 293 -11.68 26.56 6.15
N THR A 294 -12.24 26.06 7.26
CA THR A 294 -13.69 26.10 7.48
C THR A 294 -14.02 26.95 8.70
N ASP A 295 -15.16 27.67 8.61
CA ASP A 295 -15.76 28.46 9.68
C ASP A 295 -17.27 28.22 9.63
N HIS A 296 -17.72 27.17 10.31
CA HIS A 296 -19.12 26.73 10.29
C HIS A 296 -19.50 26.18 11.67
N PRO A 297 -20.74 26.43 12.17
CA PRO A 297 -21.17 25.92 13.49
C PRO A 297 -21.27 24.40 13.59
N SER A 298 -21.08 23.68 12.50
CA SER A 298 -21.04 22.21 12.45
C SER A 298 -19.63 21.68 12.70
N ILE A 299 -19.54 20.44 13.15
CA ILE A 299 -18.29 19.74 13.45
C ILE A 299 -17.67 19.27 12.13
N ASP A 300 -16.61 19.92 11.67
CA ASP A 300 -15.81 19.55 10.49
C ASP A 300 -14.54 18.81 10.90
N THR A 301 -14.37 17.56 10.42
CA THR A 301 -13.26 16.69 10.87
C THR A 301 -12.67 15.85 9.74
N SER A 302 -11.54 15.19 10.06
CA SER A 302 -10.89 14.17 9.21
C SER A 302 -10.60 14.63 7.77
N PRO A 303 -9.95 15.80 7.58
CA PRO A 303 -9.67 16.29 6.24
C PRO A 303 -8.62 15.46 5.51
N SER A 304 -8.75 15.36 4.17
CA SER A 304 -7.77 14.73 3.28
C SER A 304 -7.69 15.47 1.95
N TYR A 305 -6.48 15.83 1.53
CA TYR A 305 -6.26 16.46 0.23
C TYR A 305 -6.46 15.49 -0.94
N SER A 306 -6.94 16.01 -2.07
CA SER A 306 -6.79 15.35 -3.36
C SER A 306 -5.31 15.30 -3.78
N PRO A 307 -4.88 14.32 -4.60
CA PRO A 307 -3.47 14.18 -5.00
C PRO A 307 -2.88 15.40 -5.71
N ASN A 308 -3.72 16.19 -6.40
CA ASN A 308 -3.31 17.42 -7.05
C ASN A 308 -3.38 18.67 -6.14
N GLY A 309 -3.76 18.51 -4.86
CA GLY A 309 -3.85 19.57 -3.85
C GLY A 309 -4.96 20.60 -4.06
N LYS A 310 -5.84 20.43 -5.06
CA LYS A 310 -6.87 21.42 -5.39
C LYS A 310 -8.15 21.27 -4.59
N LEU A 311 -8.42 20.09 -4.07
CA LEU A 311 -9.62 19.75 -3.32
C LEU A 311 -9.28 19.13 -1.98
N ILE A 312 -10.23 19.22 -1.05
CA ILE A 312 -10.20 18.58 0.27
C ILE A 312 -11.50 17.82 0.45
N THR A 313 -11.42 16.55 0.88
CA THR A 313 -12.58 15.82 1.41
C THR A 313 -12.54 15.85 2.93
N PHE A 314 -13.69 15.88 3.58
CA PHE A 314 -13.82 15.94 5.02
C PHE A 314 -15.18 15.45 5.50
N ASN A 315 -15.29 15.21 6.80
CA ASN A 315 -16.55 14.91 7.49
C ASN A 315 -17.20 16.19 7.98
N SER A 316 -18.52 16.27 7.92
CA SER A 316 -19.31 17.32 8.54
C SER A 316 -20.69 16.82 8.94
N ASP A 317 -21.24 17.32 10.05
CA ASP A 317 -22.59 17.05 10.50
C ASP A 317 -23.58 18.17 10.10
N ARG A 318 -23.19 19.10 9.21
CA ARG A 318 -24.02 20.23 8.73
C ARG A 318 -25.33 19.83 8.06
N SER A 319 -25.53 18.56 7.77
CA SER A 319 -26.80 18.00 7.26
C SER A 319 -27.57 17.18 8.29
N GLY A 320 -27.28 17.39 9.61
CA GLY A 320 -27.94 16.76 10.74
C GLY A 320 -27.19 15.57 11.34
N TYR A 321 -26.36 14.89 10.55
CA TYR A 321 -25.45 13.81 10.98
C TYR A 321 -24.25 13.72 10.06
N GLN A 322 -23.20 13.06 10.51
CA GLN A 322 -21.92 13.05 9.80
C GLN A 322 -22.01 12.45 8.39
N GLN A 323 -21.57 13.24 7.44
CA GLN A 323 -21.52 12.96 6.01
C GLN A 323 -20.18 13.37 5.42
N ILE A 324 -19.87 12.91 4.21
CA ILE A 324 -18.67 13.28 3.49
C ILE A 324 -18.96 14.47 2.58
N TYR A 325 -18.08 15.46 2.66
CA TYR A 325 -18.08 16.66 1.86
C TYR A 325 -16.79 16.80 1.07
N VAL A 326 -16.84 17.55 0.00
CA VAL A 326 -15.70 18.00 -0.80
C VAL A 326 -15.77 19.50 -0.96
N MET A 327 -14.62 20.18 -0.83
CA MET A 327 -14.47 21.62 -1.05
C MET A 327 -13.20 21.92 -1.84
N ARG A 328 -13.02 23.13 -2.31
CA ARG A 328 -11.72 23.60 -2.80
C ARG A 328 -10.74 23.74 -1.65
N SER A 329 -9.44 23.71 -1.96
CA SER A 329 -8.38 23.83 -0.94
C SER A 329 -8.34 25.18 -0.23
N ASP A 330 -9.04 26.19 -0.75
CA ASP A 330 -9.27 27.50 -0.13
C ASP A 330 -10.53 27.56 0.76
N GLY A 331 -11.21 26.43 1.01
CA GLY A 331 -12.43 26.32 1.79
C GLY A 331 -13.72 26.61 1.01
N SER A 332 -13.62 27.11 -0.22
CA SER A 332 -14.79 27.46 -1.03
C SER A 332 -15.47 26.25 -1.67
N ASN A 333 -16.71 26.44 -2.15
CA ASN A 333 -17.48 25.46 -2.93
C ASN A 333 -17.71 24.13 -2.20
N VAL A 334 -18.11 24.19 -0.93
CA VAL A 334 -18.42 23.01 -0.10
C VAL A 334 -19.64 22.27 -0.66
N LYS A 335 -19.48 20.97 -0.93
CA LYS A 335 -20.53 20.10 -1.47
C LYS A 335 -20.56 18.76 -0.74
N ARG A 336 -21.75 18.32 -0.32
CA ARG A 336 -21.97 16.96 0.16
C ARG A 336 -21.87 15.97 -0.99
N ILE A 337 -21.21 14.85 -0.75
CA ILE A 337 -21.05 13.75 -1.74
C ILE A 337 -21.59 12.40 -1.26
N SER A 338 -21.84 12.20 0.04
CA SER A 338 -22.48 10.98 0.56
C SER A 338 -23.98 11.21 0.77
N PHE A 339 -24.81 10.36 0.18
CA PHE A 339 -26.27 10.47 0.21
C PHE A 339 -26.98 9.20 0.70
N GLY A 340 -26.21 8.12 0.97
CA GLY A 340 -26.73 6.87 1.52
C GLY A 340 -27.18 7.02 2.97
N THR A 341 -27.93 6.02 3.44
CA THR A 341 -28.30 5.91 4.86
C THR A 341 -27.09 5.55 5.73
N GLY A 342 -27.03 6.06 6.96
CA GLY A 342 -25.96 5.80 7.92
C GLY A 342 -25.02 6.98 8.11
N ILE A 343 -24.04 6.80 8.98
CA ILE A 343 -23.02 7.78 9.36
C ILE A 343 -21.76 7.48 8.57
N TYR A 344 -21.20 8.47 7.91
CA TYR A 344 -19.95 8.35 7.15
C TYR A 344 -18.82 9.05 7.90
N GLY A 345 -17.64 8.44 7.90
CA GLY A 345 -16.48 8.92 8.64
C GLY A 345 -15.15 8.70 7.92
N THR A 346 -14.10 9.33 8.42
CA THR A 346 -12.70 9.14 8.04
C THR A 346 -12.43 9.07 6.53
N PRO A 347 -12.89 10.05 5.72
CA PRO A 347 -12.67 10.02 4.28
C PRO A 347 -11.19 10.17 3.94
N VAL A 348 -10.70 9.37 2.99
CA VAL A 348 -9.32 9.43 2.51
C VAL A 348 -9.30 9.40 0.99
N TRP A 349 -8.69 10.39 0.38
CA TRP A 349 -8.58 10.48 -1.07
C TRP A 349 -7.62 9.43 -1.62
N SER A 350 -8.02 8.72 -2.68
CA SER A 350 -7.15 7.78 -3.40
C SER A 350 -5.96 8.52 -4.05
N PRO A 351 -4.75 7.94 -4.04
CA PRO A 351 -3.61 8.49 -4.77
C PRO A 351 -3.86 8.66 -6.28
N ARG A 352 -4.80 7.90 -6.84
CA ARG A 352 -5.23 8.03 -8.26
C ARG A 352 -6.12 9.26 -8.49
N GLY A 353 -6.72 9.83 -7.46
CA GLY A 353 -7.59 10.98 -7.54
C GLY A 353 -9.03 10.71 -7.95
N ASP A 354 -9.39 9.48 -8.21
CA ASP A 354 -10.69 9.05 -8.75
C ASP A 354 -11.71 8.63 -7.68
N LEU A 355 -11.22 8.16 -6.52
CA LEU A 355 -12.02 7.61 -5.44
C LEU A 355 -11.73 8.25 -4.09
N ILE A 356 -12.69 8.14 -3.19
CA ILE A 356 -12.58 8.44 -1.76
C ILE A 356 -12.94 7.17 -1.01
N ALA A 357 -12.01 6.67 -0.16
CA ALA A 357 -12.30 5.61 0.80
C ALA A 357 -12.89 6.23 2.06
N PHE A 358 -13.74 5.49 2.75
CA PHE A 358 -14.43 5.97 3.95
C PHE A 358 -14.79 4.81 4.90
N THR A 359 -15.03 5.17 6.15
CA THR A 359 -15.74 4.32 7.11
C THR A 359 -17.23 4.67 7.09
N LYS A 360 -18.09 3.67 7.17
CA LYS A 360 -19.55 3.85 7.28
C LYS A 360 -20.10 3.02 8.41
N LEU A 361 -20.90 3.66 9.28
CA LEU A 361 -21.71 2.98 10.29
C LEU A 361 -23.16 2.94 9.82
N HIS A 362 -23.69 1.73 9.66
CA HIS A 362 -25.07 1.50 9.25
C HIS A 362 -25.65 0.26 9.94
N LYS A 363 -26.82 0.41 10.58
CA LYS A 363 -27.53 -0.68 11.30
C LYS A 363 -26.62 -1.41 12.32
N GLY A 364 -25.79 -0.66 13.05
CA GLY A 364 -24.91 -1.22 14.09
C GLY A 364 -23.68 -1.96 13.58
N LYS A 365 -23.39 -1.88 12.28
CA LYS A 365 -22.21 -2.47 11.64
C LYS A 365 -21.35 -1.41 10.97
N PHE A 366 -20.05 -1.64 10.98
CA PHE A 366 -19.07 -0.79 10.33
C PHE A 366 -18.65 -1.40 8.97
N TYR A 367 -18.44 -0.53 8.01
CA TYR A 367 -18.02 -0.86 6.65
C TYR A 367 -16.82 0.00 6.25
N ILE A 368 -15.88 -0.58 5.53
CA ILE A 368 -14.95 0.17 4.69
C ILE A 368 -15.53 0.21 3.30
N GLY A 369 -15.69 1.40 2.75
CA GLY A 369 -16.27 1.62 1.44
C GLY A 369 -15.45 2.59 0.60
N VAL A 370 -15.79 2.66 -0.68
CA VAL A 370 -15.24 3.61 -1.64
C VAL A 370 -16.37 4.24 -2.45
N MET A 371 -16.19 5.49 -2.85
CA MET A 371 -17.10 6.18 -3.78
C MET A 371 -16.30 7.09 -4.71
N ARG A 372 -16.88 7.44 -5.84
CA ARG A 372 -16.29 8.46 -6.72
C ARG A 372 -16.41 9.85 -6.10
N ILE A 373 -15.58 10.76 -6.57
CA ILE A 373 -15.53 12.15 -6.08
C ILE A 373 -16.85 12.93 -6.31
N ASP A 374 -17.73 12.44 -7.20
CA ASP A 374 -19.09 12.97 -7.43
C ASP A 374 -20.14 12.31 -6.52
N GLY A 375 -19.72 11.43 -5.61
CA GLY A 375 -20.59 10.67 -4.69
C GLY A 375 -21.28 9.47 -5.31
N LYS A 376 -21.11 9.21 -6.61
CA LYS A 376 -21.68 8.06 -7.28
C LYS A 376 -20.80 6.81 -7.13
N GLY A 377 -21.39 5.64 -7.41
CA GLY A 377 -20.66 4.38 -7.42
C GLY A 377 -20.18 3.97 -6.03
N GLU A 378 -20.92 4.29 -4.96
CA GLU A 378 -20.65 3.79 -3.63
C GLU A 378 -20.59 2.27 -3.64
N ARG A 379 -19.52 1.71 -3.10
CA ARG A 379 -19.34 0.27 -2.87
C ARG A 379 -18.83 0.06 -1.45
N LEU A 380 -19.50 -0.81 -0.72
CA LEU A 380 -19.05 -1.29 0.58
C LEU A 380 -18.20 -2.53 0.32
N LEU A 381 -16.93 -2.47 0.66
CA LEU A 381 -15.95 -3.51 0.36
C LEU A 381 -15.94 -4.59 1.43
N THR A 382 -16.17 -4.22 2.69
CA THR A 382 -16.10 -5.13 3.84
C THR A 382 -17.08 -4.70 4.93
N GLU A 383 -17.54 -5.66 5.76
CA GLU A 383 -18.46 -5.47 6.87
C GLU A 383 -17.87 -6.11 8.14
N ASN A 384 -17.94 -5.41 9.29
CA ASN A 384 -17.54 -5.98 10.58
C ASN A 384 -18.28 -5.31 11.76
N TYR A 385 -18.06 -5.86 12.97
CA TYR A 385 -18.53 -5.26 14.22
C TYR A 385 -17.95 -3.85 14.43
N TYR A 386 -16.63 -3.70 14.28
CA TYR A 386 -15.92 -2.42 14.28
C TYR A 386 -14.73 -2.48 13.33
N GLN A 387 -14.63 -1.51 12.45
CA GLN A 387 -13.49 -1.30 11.57
C GLN A 387 -13.42 0.16 11.13
N GLU A 388 -12.21 0.70 11.02
CA GLU A 388 -12.02 2.12 10.76
C GLU A 388 -10.64 2.45 10.17
N ALA A 389 -10.42 3.76 9.90
CA ALA A 389 -9.17 4.37 9.48
C ALA A 389 -8.54 3.76 8.22
N PRO A 390 -9.26 3.76 7.07
CA PRO A 390 -8.69 3.28 5.82
C PRO A 390 -7.48 4.11 5.40
N SER A 391 -6.46 3.43 4.87
CA SER A 391 -5.28 4.04 4.24
C SER A 391 -4.97 3.33 2.94
N TRP A 392 -4.67 4.08 1.88
CA TRP A 392 -4.39 3.54 0.57
C TRP A 392 -2.94 3.09 0.42
N SER A 393 -2.73 1.99 -0.32
CA SER A 393 -1.43 1.71 -0.94
C SER A 393 -1.08 2.82 -1.96
N PRO A 394 0.21 3.09 -2.24
CA PRO A 394 0.60 4.23 -3.08
C PRO A 394 0.07 4.16 -4.53
N ASN A 395 -0.25 2.97 -5.03
CA ASN A 395 -0.89 2.81 -6.34
C ASN A 395 -2.43 2.87 -6.30
N GLY A 396 -3.04 3.10 -5.13
CA GLY A 396 -4.50 3.19 -4.98
C GLY A 396 -5.25 1.88 -5.24
N ARG A 397 -4.57 0.73 -5.10
CA ARG A 397 -5.16 -0.58 -5.36
C ARG A 397 -5.66 -1.30 -4.11
N VAL A 398 -4.94 -1.16 -3.01
CA VAL A 398 -5.21 -1.86 -1.75
C VAL A 398 -5.51 -0.85 -0.66
N LEU A 399 -6.48 -1.16 0.19
CA LEU A 399 -6.76 -0.45 1.43
C LEU A 399 -6.25 -1.27 2.60
N ILE A 400 -5.59 -0.62 3.56
CA ILE A 400 -5.32 -1.13 4.88
C ILE A 400 -6.18 -0.38 5.89
N PHE A 401 -6.69 -1.07 6.90
CA PHE A 401 -7.55 -0.54 7.96
C PHE A 401 -7.42 -1.41 9.21
N TYR A 402 -8.01 -1.01 10.32
CA TYR A 402 -8.01 -1.87 11.51
C TYR A 402 -9.41 -2.32 11.90
N ARG A 403 -9.46 -3.43 12.65
CA ARG A 403 -10.66 -4.03 13.24
C ARG A 403 -10.47 -4.24 14.72
N GLU A 404 -11.56 -4.04 15.48
CA GLU A 404 -11.61 -4.44 16.87
C GLU A 404 -12.62 -5.58 17.05
N THR A 405 -12.29 -6.49 18.00
CA THR A 405 -13.24 -7.49 18.45
C THR A 405 -14.18 -6.88 19.49
N LYS A 406 -15.39 -7.46 19.60
CA LYS A 406 -16.29 -7.13 20.69
C LYS A 406 -15.64 -7.57 22.01
N SER A 407 -15.57 -6.66 22.98
CA SER A 407 -15.05 -6.95 24.31
C SER A 407 -16.19 -7.12 25.32
N GLY A 408 -15.94 -7.87 26.39
CA GLY A 408 -16.78 -7.88 27.57
C GLY A 408 -16.68 -6.56 28.36
N ASP A 409 -17.43 -6.47 29.46
CA ASP A 409 -17.57 -5.23 30.26
C ASP A 409 -16.26 -4.78 30.90
N GLN A 410 -15.37 -5.70 31.21
CA GLN A 410 -14.03 -5.43 31.77
C GLN A 410 -12.94 -5.37 30.68
N GLY A 411 -13.31 -5.42 29.40
CA GLY A 411 -12.39 -5.38 28.27
C GLY A 411 -11.80 -6.74 27.90
N GLU A 412 -12.30 -7.84 28.47
CA GLU A 412 -11.90 -9.20 28.10
C GLU A 412 -12.27 -9.50 26.63
N GLY A 413 -11.41 -10.25 25.95
CA GLY A 413 -11.57 -10.60 24.54
C GLY A 413 -11.35 -9.43 23.55
N PHE A 414 -10.91 -8.26 24.05
CA PHE A 414 -10.55 -7.15 23.15
C PHE A 414 -9.27 -7.49 22.37
N SER A 415 -9.31 -7.25 21.09
CA SER A 415 -8.14 -7.29 20.20
C SER A 415 -8.34 -6.29 19.07
N ALA A 416 -7.28 -5.60 18.72
CA ALA A 416 -7.22 -4.72 17.54
C ALA A 416 -6.24 -5.29 16.53
N THR A 417 -6.65 -5.45 15.27
CA THR A 417 -5.85 -6.09 14.22
C THR A 417 -5.90 -5.33 12.92
N LEU A 418 -4.80 -5.34 12.15
CA LEU A 418 -4.75 -4.74 10.83
C LEU A 418 -5.28 -5.71 9.77
N TRP A 419 -6.01 -5.17 8.82
CA TRP A 419 -6.58 -5.88 7.68
C TRP A 419 -6.33 -5.13 6.40
N SER A 420 -6.22 -5.84 5.30
CA SER A 420 -6.14 -5.25 3.97
C SER A 420 -7.15 -5.88 3.03
N ILE A 421 -7.63 -5.08 2.05
CA ILE A 421 -8.57 -5.52 1.04
C ILE A 421 -8.23 -4.87 -0.31
N ASP A 422 -8.37 -5.64 -1.39
CA ASP A 422 -8.25 -5.11 -2.74
C ASP A 422 -9.45 -4.21 -3.09
N LEU A 423 -9.23 -3.20 -3.93
CA LEU A 423 -10.26 -2.27 -4.40
C LEU A 423 -11.46 -2.97 -5.05
N THR A 424 -11.29 -4.18 -5.58
CA THR A 424 -12.40 -5.00 -6.10
C THR A 424 -13.34 -5.54 -5.03
N GLY A 425 -12.95 -5.48 -3.75
CA GLY A 425 -13.68 -6.10 -2.63
C GLY A 425 -13.31 -7.57 -2.40
N TYR A 426 -12.32 -8.09 -3.14
CA TYR A 426 -11.78 -9.42 -2.95
C TYR A 426 -10.45 -9.40 -2.21
N ASN A 427 -9.95 -10.59 -1.87
CA ASN A 427 -8.63 -10.79 -1.27
C ASN A 427 -8.46 -10.04 0.04
N GLU A 428 -9.52 -10.06 0.86
CA GLU A 428 -9.45 -9.55 2.23
C GLU A 428 -8.55 -10.46 3.08
N ARG A 429 -7.63 -9.87 3.84
CA ARG A 429 -6.70 -10.63 4.68
C ARG A 429 -6.22 -9.84 5.89
N LYS A 430 -5.90 -10.56 6.94
CA LYS A 430 -5.20 -10.01 8.10
C LYS A 430 -3.76 -9.64 7.72
N VAL A 431 -3.28 -8.52 8.23
CA VAL A 431 -1.87 -8.11 8.17
C VAL A 431 -1.25 -8.45 9.52
N GLU A 432 -0.24 -9.31 9.52
CA GLU A 432 0.37 -9.78 10.76
C GLU A 432 1.17 -8.67 11.45
N THR A 433 0.98 -8.53 12.76
CA THR A 433 1.67 -7.59 13.65
C THR A 433 2.10 -8.30 14.92
N LEU A 434 3.14 -7.80 15.59
CA LEU A 434 3.68 -8.41 16.82
C LEU A 434 2.73 -8.29 18.03
N THR A 435 1.90 -7.23 18.02
CA THR A 435 0.94 -6.90 19.08
C THR A 435 -0.38 -6.55 18.45
N ASP A 436 -1.39 -6.20 19.24
CA ASP A 436 -2.57 -5.51 18.74
C ASP A 436 -2.15 -4.23 18.00
N ALA A 437 -2.94 -3.82 17.02
CA ALA A 437 -2.57 -2.72 16.11
C ALA A 437 -3.79 -1.93 15.62
N SER A 438 -3.67 -0.60 15.62
CA SER A 438 -4.69 0.33 15.11
C SER A 438 -4.08 1.46 14.28
N ASP A 439 -4.92 2.30 13.68
CA ASP A 439 -4.55 3.53 12.94
C ASP A 439 -3.44 3.37 11.89
N PRO A 440 -3.52 2.41 10.96
CA PRO A 440 -2.46 2.19 9.99
C PRO A 440 -2.33 3.35 8.99
N SER A 441 -1.11 3.61 8.55
CA SER A 441 -0.83 4.49 7.42
C SER A 441 0.20 3.85 6.50
N TRP A 442 -0.10 3.82 5.22
CA TRP A 442 0.78 3.27 4.19
C TRP A 442 1.70 4.35 3.64
N SER A 443 2.99 4.06 3.46
CA SER A 443 3.96 5.00 2.89
C SER A 443 3.82 5.11 1.36
N SER A 444 4.41 6.15 0.78
CA SER A 444 4.82 6.13 -0.63
C SER A 444 5.87 5.04 -0.87
N LEU A 445 6.17 4.72 -2.15
CA LEU A 445 7.32 3.89 -2.49
C LEU A 445 8.59 4.50 -1.89
N LEU A 446 9.47 3.64 -1.39
CA LEU A 446 10.76 4.08 -0.87
C LEU A 446 11.60 4.64 -2.02
N THR A 447 12.14 5.85 -1.85
CA THR A 447 13.09 6.43 -2.81
C THR A 447 14.39 5.63 -2.82
N LYS A 448 15.02 5.56 -3.99
CA LYS A 448 16.29 4.84 -4.22
C LYS A 448 17.41 5.40 -3.36
#